data_803920d479165b4668ae0ead7358e5a9
#
_entry.id   803920d479165b4668ae0ead7358e5a9
#
_cell.length_a   1.000
_cell.length_b   1.000
_cell.length_c   1.000
_cell.angle_alpha   90.00
_cell.angle_beta   90.00
_cell.angle_gamma   90.00
#
_symmetry.space_group_name_H-M   'P 1'
#
loop_
_entity.id
_entity.type
_entity.pdbx_description
1 polymer ?
#
loop_
_entity_poly.entity_id
_entity_poly.type
_entity_poly.pdbx_seq_one_letter_code
_entity_poly.pdbx_strand_id
1 'polypeptide(L)'
;LMVRNYYNANIPYAIIEAARIDGANDLRIYTGIMLPLSKPVLTTIGLFAALGYWNNWTNGLYYITDSKLYTIQVYLKKLMDSIQFLKTSDLATESAMLAAQSLPTESARMAIAIIALLPILCVYPAIQGELIKGMVVGGVKG
;
A
#
# COMPACT_ATOMS: atom_id res chain seq x y z
N LEU A 1 -9.68 0.97 -15.66
CA LEU A 1 -10.11 -0.36 -16.17
C LEU A 1 -10.78 -1.19 -15.07
N MET A 2 -10.16 -1.35 -13.90
CA MET A 2 -10.65 -2.19 -12.78
C MET A 2 -12.04 -1.78 -12.28
N VAL A 3 -12.26 -0.49 -12.02
CA VAL A 3 -13.57 0.04 -11.58
C VAL A 3 -14.66 -0.23 -12.59
N ARG A 4 -14.41 0.04 -13.88
CA ARG A 4 -15.37 -0.20 -14.96
C ARG A 4 -15.78 -1.68 -15.05
N ASN A 5 -14.78 -2.58 -14.98
CA ASN A 5 -15.05 -4.02 -15.03
C ASN A 5 -15.85 -4.47 -13.81
N TYR A 6 -15.57 -3.92 -12.64
CA TYR A 6 -16.34 -4.21 -11.43
C TYR A 6 -17.80 -3.80 -11.58
N TYR A 7 -18.07 -2.58 -12.07
CA TYR A 7 -19.43 -2.11 -12.30
C TYR A 7 -20.18 -3.01 -13.29
N ASN A 8 -19.58 -3.32 -14.42
CA ASN A 8 -20.21 -4.17 -15.44
C ASN A 8 -20.51 -5.59 -14.95
N ALA A 9 -19.71 -6.10 -14.01
CA ALA A 9 -19.88 -7.47 -13.50
C ALA A 9 -20.85 -7.55 -12.32
N ASN A 10 -20.91 -6.50 -11.49
CA ASN A 10 -21.54 -6.60 -10.17
C ASN A 10 -22.76 -5.68 -9.97
N ILE A 11 -22.98 -4.71 -10.85
CA ILE A 11 -24.15 -3.81 -10.75
C ILE A 11 -25.07 -4.05 -11.93
N PRO A 12 -26.21 -4.76 -11.72
CA PRO A 12 -27.20 -4.95 -12.76
C PRO A 12 -27.76 -3.62 -13.25
N TYR A 13 -27.79 -3.43 -14.57
CA TYR A 13 -28.34 -2.21 -15.16
C TYR A 13 -29.81 -1.93 -14.76
N ALA A 14 -30.56 -2.99 -14.51
CA ALA A 14 -31.95 -2.92 -14.06
C ALA A 14 -32.14 -2.09 -12.78
N ILE A 15 -31.17 -2.09 -11.85
CA ILE A 15 -31.25 -1.28 -10.61
C ILE A 15 -31.15 0.21 -10.95
N ILE A 16 -30.31 0.57 -11.91
CA ILE A 16 -30.13 1.95 -12.36
C ILE A 16 -31.39 2.42 -13.09
N GLU A 17 -31.96 1.57 -13.92
CA GLU A 17 -33.17 1.84 -14.68
C GLU A 17 -34.38 2.02 -13.77
N ALA A 18 -34.58 1.16 -12.77
CA ALA A 18 -35.62 1.29 -11.77
C ALA A 18 -35.50 2.62 -11.00
N ALA A 19 -34.29 2.99 -10.57
CA ALA A 19 -34.07 4.27 -9.89
C ALA A 19 -34.38 5.50 -10.76
N ARG A 20 -34.16 5.39 -12.08
CA ARG A 20 -34.56 6.46 -13.03
C ARG A 20 -36.08 6.56 -13.19
N ILE A 21 -36.77 5.43 -13.22
CA ILE A 21 -38.24 5.39 -13.25
C ILE A 21 -38.82 6.03 -11.98
N ASP A 22 -38.16 5.81 -10.81
CA ASP A 22 -38.50 6.45 -9.54
C ASP A 22 -38.15 7.94 -9.48
N GLY A 23 -37.63 8.52 -10.57
CA GLY A 23 -37.33 9.95 -10.67
C GLY A 23 -35.99 10.36 -10.02
N ALA A 24 -35.10 9.40 -9.74
CA ALA A 24 -33.78 9.73 -9.21
C ALA A 24 -32.91 10.35 -10.32
N ASN A 25 -32.25 11.47 -10.02
CA ASN A 25 -31.26 12.06 -10.89
C ASN A 25 -29.92 11.27 -10.82
N ASP A 26 -29.04 11.48 -11.79
CA ASP A 26 -27.77 10.74 -11.89
C ASP A 26 -26.88 10.89 -10.64
N LEU A 27 -26.90 12.04 -9.98
CA LEU A 27 -26.14 12.26 -8.74
C LEU A 27 -26.70 11.41 -7.60
N ARG A 28 -28.01 11.30 -7.49
CA ARG A 28 -28.67 10.46 -6.47
C ARG A 28 -28.41 8.98 -6.71
N ILE A 29 -28.45 8.54 -7.97
CA ILE A 29 -28.09 7.18 -8.38
C ILE A 29 -26.62 6.91 -8.02
N TYR A 30 -25.71 7.82 -8.34
CA TYR A 30 -24.30 7.67 -8.04
C TYR A 30 -24.02 7.55 -6.54
N THR A 31 -24.53 8.51 -5.74
CA THR A 31 -24.24 8.55 -4.30
C THR A 31 -25.04 7.52 -3.50
N GLY A 32 -26.27 7.23 -3.90
CA GLY A 32 -27.16 6.33 -3.16
C GLY A 32 -27.04 4.86 -3.54
N ILE A 33 -26.63 4.56 -4.77
CA ILE A 33 -26.59 3.17 -5.27
C ILE A 33 -25.18 2.79 -5.68
N MET A 34 -24.58 3.50 -6.63
CA MET A 34 -23.30 3.09 -7.22
C MET A 34 -22.15 3.15 -6.23
N LEU A 35 -22.02 4.22 -5.49
CA LEU A 35 -20.92 4.43 -4.55
C LEU A 35 -20.94 3.42 -3.37
N PRO A 36 -22.08 3.15 -2.72
CA PRO A 36 -22.15 2.10 -1.69
C PRO A 36 -21.83 0.71 -2.21
N LEU A 37 -22.33 0.35 -3.40
CA LEU A 37 -22.05 -0.96 -4.03
C LEU A 37 -20.58 -1.09 -4.49
N SER A 38 -19.89 0.04 -4.66
CA SER A 38 -18.48 0.06 -5.09
C SER A 38 -17.48 -0.05 -3.94
N LYS A 39 -17.92 -0.07 -2.70
CA LYS A 39 -17.02 -0.12 -1.53
C LYS A 39 -15.90 -1.16 -1.66
N PRO A 40 -16.16 -2.43 -2.10
CA PRO A 40 -15.11 -3.43 -2.18
C PRO A 40 -14.00 -3.05 -3.18
N VAL A 41 -14.37 -2.59 -4.37
CA VAL A 41 -13.38 -2.20 -5.39
C VAL A 41 -12.63 -0.91 -5.00
N LEU A 42 -13.31 0.04 -4.38
CA LEU A 42 -12.68 1.27 -3.88
C LEU A 42 -11.71 0.98 -2.76
N THR A 43 -12.05 0.08 -1.83
CA THR A 43 -11.15 -0.38 -0.78
C THR A 43 -9.90 -1.05 -1.36
N THR A 44 -10.07 -1.90 -2.38
CA THR A 44 -8.95 -2.56 -3.05
C THR A 44 -8.01 -1.57 -3.73
N ILE A 45 -8.56 -0.60 -4.48
CA ILE A 45 -7.77 0.43 -5.17
C ILE A 45 -7.09 1.35 -4.14
N GLY A 46 -7.83 1.74 -3.09
CA GLY A 46 -7.29 2.52 -2.00
C GLY A 46 -6.12 1.83 -1.29
N LEU A 47 -6.22 0.53 -1.06
CA LEU A 47 -5.14 -0.27 -0.50
C LEU A 47 -3.91 -0.27 -1.42
N PHE A 48 -4.07 -0.53 -2.72
CA PHE A 48 -2.94 -0.52 -3.66
C PHE A 48 -2.28 0.86 -3.75
N ALA A 49 -3.08 1.93 -3.76
CA ALA A 49 -2.56 3.28 -3.72
C ALA A 49 -1.78 3.55 -2.43
N ALA A 50 -2.34 3.19 -1.27
CA ALA A 50 -1.69 3.35 0.02
C ALA A 50 -0.36 2.58 0.11
N LEU A 51 -0.34 1.32 -0.37
CA LEU A 51 0.89 0.52 -0.45
C LEU A 51 1.92 1.13 -1.41
N GLY A 52 1.48 1.66 -2.55
CA GLY A 52 2.35 2.37 -3.49
C GLY A 52 3.01 3.59 -2.87
N TYR A 53 2.25 4.41 -2.15
CA TYR A 53 2.79 5.57 -1.42
C TYR A 53 3.65 5.16 -0.23
N TRP A 54 3.25 4.12 0.51
CA TRP A 54 4.04 3.60 1.63
C TRP A 54 5.43 3.14 1.19
N ASN A 55 5.51 2.42 0.06
CA ASN A 55 6.76 1.88 -0.45
C ASN A 55 7.57 2.88 -1.31
N ASN A 56 7.12 4.12 -1.43
CA ASN A 56 7.76 5.12 -2.30
C ASN A 56 8.98 5.78 -1.62
N TRP A 57 10.04 4.99 -1.44
CA TRP A 57 11.32 5.50 -0.96
C TRP A 57 12.14 6.21 -2.05
N THR A 58 11.90 5.86 -3.32
CA THR A 58 12.66 6.37 -4.47
C THR A 58 12.51 7.88 -4.61
N ASN A 59 11.27 8.38 -4.61
CA ASN A 59 11.02 9.82 -4.70
C ASN A 59 11.59 10.58 -3.49
N GLY A 60 11.49 10.01 -2.30
CA GLY A 60 12.09 10.60 -1.11
C GLY A 60 13.61 10.65 -1.16
N LEU A 61 14.26 9.66 -1.77
CA LEU A 61 15.72 9.62 -1.91
C LEU A 61 16.24 10.66 -2.89
N TYR A 62 15.54 10.86 -4.02
CA TYR A 62 16.01 11.75 -5.10
C TYR A 62 15.58 13.20 -4.94
N TYR A 63 14.42 13.46 -4.36
CA TYR A 63 13.85 14.82 -4.34
C TYR A 63 13.84 15.49 -2.97
N ILE A 64 14.02 14.73 -1.88
CA ILE A 64 14.01 15.30 -0.54
C ILE A 64 15.44 15.41 -0.02
N THR A 65 15.91 16.65 0.20
CA THR A 65 17.24 16.96 0.75
C THR A 65 17.22 17.12 2.26
N ASP A 66 16.12 17.61 2.82
CA ASP A 66 15.99 17.81 4.28
C ASP A 66 15.65 16.48 4.98
N SER A 67 16.55 16.03 5.85
CA SER A 67 16.39 14.78 6.60
C SER A 67 15.16 14.75 7.52
N LYS A 68 14.63 15.90 7.92
CA LYS A 68 13.41 15.99 8.73
C LYS A 68 12.15 15.60 7.98
N LEU A 69 12.19 15.63 6.65
CA LEU A 69 11.07 15.29 5.77
C LEU A 69 11.14 13.86 5.22
N TYR A 70 12.13 13.07 5.64
CA TYR A 70 12.26 11.69 5.18
C TYR A 70 11.09 10.84 5.66
N THR A 71 10.52 10.07 4.72
CA THR A 71 9.60 9.00 5.08
C THR A 71 10.36 7.88 5.80
N ILE A 72 9.64 7.08 6.57
CA ILE A 72 10.24 5.95 7.27
C ILE A 72 10.97 4.99 6.32
N GLN A 73 10.44 4.78 5.11
CA GLN A 73 11.06 3.92 4.10
C GLN A 73 12.39 4.48 3.58
N VAL A 74 12.48 5.80 3.38
CA VAL A 74 13.76 6.46 3.01
C VAL A 74 14.78 6.31 4.12
N TYR A 75 14.35 6.51 5.37
CA TYR A 75 15.22 6.38 6.53
C TYR A 75 15.75 4.95 6.68
N LEU A 76 14.87 3.94 6.58
CA LEU A 76 15.24 2.54 6.64
C LEU A 76 16.20 2.15 5.50
N LYS A 77 15.94 2.64 4.28
CA LYS A 77 16.83 2.42 3.13
C LYS A 77 18.23 2.99 3.38
N LYS A 78 18.32 4.24 3.83
CA LYS A 78 19.62 4.87 4.17
C LYS A 78 20.36 4.13 5.28
N LEU A 79 19.64 3.66 6.30
CA LEU A 79 20.22 2.85 7.37
C LEU A 79 20.81 1.56 6.83
N MET A 80 20.08 0.85 5.96
CA MET A 80 20.58 -0.37 5.32
C MET A 80 21.81 -0.10 4.45
N ASP A 81 21.81 0.98 3.66
CA ASP A 81 22.95 1.36 2.83
C ASP A 81 24.16 1.71 3.67
N SER A 82 23.99 2.38 4.80
CA SER A 82 25.07 2.67 5.75
C SER A 82 25.68 1.40 6.35
N ILE A 83 24.84 0.44 6.74
CA ILE A 83 25.29 -0.86 7.24
C ILE A 83 26.07 -1.63 6.14
N GLN A 84 25.57 -1.60 4.91
CA GLN A 84 26.22 -2.25 3.78
C GLN A 84 27.58 -1.60 3.47
N PHE A 85 27.64 -0.26 3.46
CA PHE A 85 28.86 0.51 3.22
C PHE A 85 29.95 0.18 4.24
N LEU A 86 29.60 0.12 5.54
CA LEU A 86 30.55 -0.24 6.59
C LEU A 86 31.12 -1.65 6.42
N LYS A 87 30.37 -2.58 5.80
CA LYS A 87 30.84 -3.94 5.55
C LYS A 87 31.74 -4.08 4.33
N THR A 88 31.54 -3.26 3.30
CA THR A 88 32.19 -3.43 1.99
C THR A 88 33.28 -2.39 1.73
N SER A 89 33.46 -1.43 2.64
CA SER A 89 34.42 -0.34 2.46
C SER A 89 35.85 -0.79 2.84
N ASP A 90 36.73 -0.91 1.86
CA ASP A 90 38.15 -1.10 2.05
C ASP A 90 38.87 0.11 2.69
N LEU A 91 38.14 1.23 2.82
CA LEU A 91 38.65 2.49 3.40
C LEU A 91 38.35 2.58 4.91
N ALA A 92 37.66 1.60 5.47
CA ALA A 92 37.39 1.61 6.91
C ALA A 92 38.67 1.36 7.69
N THR A 93 38.99 2.22 8.63
CA THR A 93 40.06 2.05 9.60
C THR A 93 39.85 0.68 10.29
N GLU A 94 40.94 0.00 10.67
CA GLU A 94 40.87 -1.34 11.30
C GLU A 94 39.92 -1.39 12.50
N SER A 95 39.83 -0.33 13.28
CA SER A 95 38.88 -0.13 14.37
C SER A 95 37.42 -0.05 13.89
N ALA A 96 37.17 0.55 12.72
CA ALA A 96 35.82 0.64 12.14
C ALA A 96 35.39 -0.70 11.52
N MET A 97 36.32 -1.48 10.98
CA MET A 97 36.06 -2.85 10.52
C MET A 97 35.71 -3.80 11.67
N LEU A 98 36.43 -3.71 12.80
CA LEU A 98 36.10 -4.48 14.00
C LEU A 98 34.72 -4.11 14.57
N ALA A 99 34.40 -2.81 14.60
CA ALA A 99 33.08 -2.35 15.00
C ALA A 99 31.98 -2.81 14.03
N ALA A 100 32.24 -2.79 12.72
CA ALA A 100 31.29 -3.26 11.71
C ALA A 100 31.04 -4.78 11.77
N GLN A 101 32.07 -5.57 12.10
CA GLN A 101 31.93 -7.01 12.30
C GLN A 101 31.13 -7.38 13.55
N SER A 102 31.19 -6.54 14.60
CA SER A 102 30.41 -6.73 15.83
C SER A 102 28.94 -6.29 15.71
N LEU A 103 28.59 -5.55 14.64
CA LEU A 103 27.20 -5.14 14.42
C LEU A 103 26.33 -6.36 14.06
N PRO A 104 25.21 -6.60 14.77
CA PRO A 104 24.29 -7.70 14.45
C PRO A 104 23.48 -7.36 13.20
N THR A 105 24.14 -7.34 12.04
CA THR A 105 23.58 -6.87 10.76
C THR A 105 22.36 -7.65 10.32
N GLU A 106 22.32 -8.95 10.58
CA GLU A 106 21.13 -9.76 10.25
C GLU A 106 19.99 -9.43 11.19
N SER A 107 20.25 -9.24 12.48
CA SER A 107 19.22 -8.81 13.43
C SER A 107 18.70 -7.39 13.12
N ALA A 108 19.59 -6.47 12.71
CA ALA A 108 19.19 -5.13 12.27
C ALA A 108 18.33 -5.18 11.01
N ARG A 109 18.68 -6.01 10.01
CA ARG A 109 17.85 -6.21 8.80
C ARG A 109 16.48 -6.77 9.13
N MET A 110 16.40 -7.75 10.02
CA MET A 110 15.11 -8.32 10.47
C MET A 110 14.27 -7.28 11.21
N ALA A 111 14.86 -6.49 12.09
CA ALA A 111 14.18 -5.40 12.78
C ALA A 111 13.63 -4.35 11.80
N ILE A 112 14.42 -3.94 10.80
CA ILE A 112 14.00 -3.03 9.75
C ILE A 112 12.81 -3.60 8.96
N ALA A 113 12.86 -4.88 8.59
CA ALA A 113 11.79 -5.56 7.88
C ALA A 113 10.48 -5.57 8.70
N ILE A 114 10.56 -5.86 10.00
CA ILE A 114 9.41 -5.83 10.90
C ILE A 114 8.81 -4.41 10.98
N ILE A 115 9.64 -3.40 11.19
CA ILE A 115 9.20 -1.99 11.27
C ILE A 115 8.53 -1.56 9.96
N ALA A 116 9.09 -1.97 8.81
CA ALA A 116 8.52 -1.65 7.50
C ALA A 116 7.17 -2.31 7.25
N LEU A 117 6.93 -3.52 7.79
CA LEU A 117 5.70 -4.28 7.61
C LEU A 117 4.62 -3.94 8.64
N LEU A 118 5.00 -3.48 9.83
CA LEU A 118 4.10 -3.30 10.96
C LEU A 118 2.85 -2.45 10.64
N PRO A 119 2.94 -1.28 9.99
CA PRO A 119 1.76 -0.48 9.66
C PRO A 119 0.80 -1.21 8.71
N ILE A 120 1.34 -1.98 7.75
CA ILE A 120 0.54 -2.77 6.82
C ILE A 120 -0.22 -3.86 7.57
N LEU A 121 0.45 -4.56 8.49
CA LEU A 121 -0.16 -5.60 9.32
C LEU A 121 -1.26 -5.03 10.24
N CYS A 122 -1.12 -3.80 10.75
CA CYS A 122 -2.13 -3.15 11.56
C CYS A 122 -3.38 -2.74 10.76
N VAL A 123 -3.21 -2.33 9.50
CA VAL A 123 -4.31 -1.89 8.64
C VAL A 123 -5.06 -3.07 8.01
N TYR A 124 -4.36 -4.17 7.73
CA TYR A 124 -4.93 -5.34 7.04
C TYR A 124 -6.22 -5.90 7.67
N PRO A 125 -6.32 -6.11 9.00
CA PRO A 125 -7.54 -6.63 9.62
C PRO A 125 -8.76 -5.73 9.41
N ALA A 126 -8.56 -4.41 9.30
CA ALA A 126 -9.65 -3.46 9.10
C ALA A 126 -10.27 -3.55 7.70
N ILE A 127 -9.48 -3.95 6.69
CA ILE A 127 -9.92 -3.96 5.29
C ILE A 127 -10.14 -5.37 4.73
N GLN A 128 -9.70 -6.44 5.42
CA GLN A 128 -9.81 -7.81 4.94
C GLN A 128 -11.26 -8.23 4.63
N GLY A 129 -12.24 -7.77 5.41
CA GLY A 129 -13.65 -8.08 5.20
C GLY A 129 -14.18 -7.57 3.86
N GLU A 130 -13.78 -6.38 3.46
CA GLU A 130 -14.19 -5.80 2.16
C GLU A 130 -13.42 -6.41 0.99
N LEU A 131 -12.14 -6.76 1.20
CA LEU A 131 -11.34 -7.46 0.19
C LEU A 131 -11.92 -8.83 -0.16
N ILE A 132 -12.32 -9.62 0.85
CA ILE A 132 -12.91 -10.94 0.65
C ILE A 132 -14.23 -10.83 -0.13
N LYS A 133 -15.11 -9.88 0.23
CA LYS A 133 -16.36 -9.63 -0.49
C LYS A 133 -16.10 -9.27 -1.96
N GLY A 134 -15.09 -8.45 -2.24
CA GLY A 134 -14.73 -8.06 -3.60
C GLY A 134 -14.20 -9.23 -4.46
N MET A 135 -13.45 -10.15 -3.86
CA MET A 135 -12.88 -11.31 -4.58
C MET A 135 -13.91 -12.42 -4.87
N VAL A 136 -14.81 -12.69 -3.92
CA VAL A 136 -15.82 -13.76 -4.07
C VAL A 136 -16.82 -13.45 -5.19
N VAL A 137 -17.19 -12.19 -5.36
CA VAL A 137 -18.14 -11.77 -6.41
C VAL A 137 -17.52 -11.86 -7.82
N GLY A 138 -16.19 -11.78 -7.94
CA GLY A 138 -15.48 -11.95 -9.22
C GLY A 138 -15.20 -13.41 -9.61
N GLY A 139 -15.30 -14.34 -8.67
CA GLY A 139 -14.94 -15.76 -8.87
C GLY A 139 -16.11 -16.68 -9.26
N VAL A 140 -17.35 -16.23 -9.13
CA VAL A 140 -18.54 -17.05 -9.43
C VAL A 140 -19.09 -16.71 -10.81
N LYS A 141 -18.31 -16.98 -11.85
CA LYS A 141 -18.79 -17.22 -13.23
C LYS A 141 -18.07 -18.46 -13.74
N GLY A 142 -18.54 -19.60 -13.29
CA GLY A 142 -18.39 -20.88 -13.96
C GLY A 142 -19.72 -21.27 -14.51
#